data_5fef5bdd825431c575b598549ea3aa81
#
_entry.id   5fef5bdd825431c575b598549ea3aa81
#
_cell.length_a   1.000
_cell.length_b   1.000
_cell.length_c   1.000
_cell.angle_alpha   90.00
_cell.angle_beta   90.00
_cell.angle_gamma   90.00
#
_symmetry.space_group_name_H-M   'P 1'
#
loop_
_entity.id
_entity.type
_entity.pdbx_description
1 polymer ?
#
loop_
_entity_poly.entity_id
_entity_poly.type
_entity_poly.pdbx_seq_one_letter_code
_entity_poly.pdbx_strand_id
1 'polypeptide(L)'
;MEDFKRLFIESLGEEIAAKAFPALFGEENGITAVRFNSRKCAELQAVLPGGSTGSTGSTDSTGSTGSAGSTGGTGSAGSSGSTASDFAFSGLSLGERVPWTSGTYYLAERPNFAQQPLFNAGLYYVQDPSCTYLELVWRTLYGTSAANSSPQAPKRVLDLCAAPGGKSTHLADLMNERGLLVSNEVISSRAATLAENMAKWGVANSVVTNSDPSAFSKLQNLFDLILVDAPCSGEGMFRKNPDAIGEWSLNNVKLCAQRQRRILNDIWPALRQGGYLIYSTCTFNHLENADNVQYIVEELGAEVISLAPQEWELLRSCGVEAVGDGKAASLGYQFLPGLARGEGQFFAILRKRAAEEASSGRAAAGAFAPERELRWHKEIKGDLLKLLPEQLVPEIKLLSKHLKIVSSGRAVATMLASKRGGVALVPHADLALSLHIGTILDYLRENYKFKVERVELPLEQIQAFLAKEPLLLPDAPTGYLLLTYKGAGVGFVKNLGNRCNSLLPNARRIKM
;
A
#
# COMPACT_ATOMS: atom_id res chain seq x y z
N MET A 1 -10.36 -28.20 17.59
CA MET A 1 -11.64 -27.58 17.17
C MET A 1 -12.49 -27.12 18.36
N GLU A 2 -12.67 -27.91 19.41
CA GLU A 2 -13.46 -27.50 20.59
C GLU A 2 -12.88 -26.25 21.28
N ASP A 3 -11.58 -26.19 21.48
CA ASP A 3 -10.92 -25.01 22.07
C ASP A 3 -11.07 -23.78 21.19
N PHE A 4 -10.98 -23.94 19.85
CA PHE A 4 -11.23 -22.85 18.91
C PHE A 4 -12.66 -22.33 19.02
N LYS A 5 -13.66 -23.23 18.95
CA LYS A 5 -15.07 -22.86 19.05
C LYS A 5 -15.37 -22.15 20.37
N ARG A 6 -14.84 -22.66 21.48
CA ARG A 6 -15.00 -22.03 22.80
C ARG A 6 -14.41 -20.60 22.80
N LEU A 7 -13.16 -20.44 22.40
CA LEU A 7 -12.49 -19.13 22.34
C LEU A 7 -13.20 -18.16 21.39
N PHE A 8 -13.70 -18.66 20.27
CA PHE A 8 -14.45 -17.86 19.28
C PHE A 8 -15.77 -17.33 19.89
N ILE A 9 -16.51 -18.19 20.62
CA ILE A 9 -17.74 -17.78 21.32
C ILE A 9 -17.43 -16.80 22.46
N GLU A 10 -16.39 -17.06 23.26
CA GLU A 10 -15.92 -16.16 24.33
C GLU A 10 -15.58 -14.77 23.78
N SER A 11 -15.01 -14.72 22.58
CA SER A 11 -14.54 -13.47 21.95
C SER A 11 -15.66 -12.64 21.33
N LEU A 12 -16.68 -13.29 20.75
CA LEU A 12 -17.68 -12.64 19.90
C LEU A 12 -19.10 -12.69 20.48
N GLY A 13 -19.32 -13.53 21.49
CA GLY A 13 -20.65 -13.85 21.99
C GLY A 13 -21.39 -14.88 21.14
N GLU A 14 -22.37 -15.55 21.71
CA GLU A 14 -23.07 -16.68 21.09
C GLU A 14 -23.79 -16.31 19.78
N GLU A 15 -24.45 -15.15 19.74
CA GLU A 15 -25.25 -14.75 18.58
C GLU A 15 -24.38 -14.48 17.33
N ILE A 16 -23.31 -13.72 17.49
CA ILE A 16 -22.38 -13.40 16.40
C ILE A 16 -21.62 -14.65 15.98
N ALA A 17 -21.15 -15.43 16.95
CA ALA A 17 -20.43 -16.67 16.69
C ALA A 17 -21.29 -17.68 15.92
N ALA A 18 -22.58 -17.82 16.26
CA ALA A 18 -23.49 -18.72 15.54
C ALA A 18 -23.65 -18.37 14.05
N LYS A 19 -23.60 -17.07 13.71
CA LYS A 19 -23.69 -16.60 12.33
C LYS A 19 -22.37 -16.74 11.57
N ALA A 20 -21.23 -16.41 12.20
CA ALA A 20 -19.93 -16.35 11.56
C ALA A 20 -19.21 -17.71 11.48
N PHE A 21 -19.36 -18.57 12.51
CA PHE A 21 -18.64 -19.84 12.60
C PHE A 21 -18.83 -20.78 11.39
N PRO A 22 -20.05 -20.99 10.85
CA PRO A 22 -20.24 -21.84 9.67
C PRO A 22 -19.48 -21.31 8.43
N ALA A 23 -19.40 -20.00 8.27
CA ALA A 23 -18.74 -19.38 7.13
C ALA A 23 -17.21 -19.54 7.15
N LEU A 24 -16.61 -19.83 8.30
CA LEU A 24 -15.16 -20.09 8.40
C LEU A 24 -14.73 -21.39 7.73
N PHE A 25 -15.65 -22.34 7.59
CA PHE A 25 -15.38 -23.69 7.08
C PHE A 25 -16.20 -24.02 5.83
N GLY A 26 -16.93 -23.03 5.29
CA GLY A 26 -17.74 -23.20 4.09
C GLY A 26 -16.87 -23.36 2.83
N GLU A 27 -17.35 -24.14 1.86
CA GLU A 27 -16.72 -24.39 0.57
C GLU A 27 -16.87 -23.20 -0.41
N GLU A 28 -17.39 -22.07 0.02
CA GLU A 28 -17.50 -20.91 -0.86
C GLU A 28 -16.14 -20.50 -1.38
N ASN A 29 -16.04 -20.36 -2.70
CA ASN A 29 -14.85 -19.82 -3.36
C ASN A 29 -14.44 -18.50 -2.70
N GLY A 30 -13.21 -18.43 -2.22
CA GLY A 30 -12.70 -17.28 -1.49
C GLY A 30 -12.96 -15.98 -2.25
N ILE A 31 -13.38 -14.95 -1.51
CA ILE A 31 -13.71 -13.65 -2.07
C ILE A 31 -12.45 -13.02 -2.64
N THR A 32 -12.49 -12.67 -3.92
CA THR A 32 -11.38 -11.98 -4.59
C THR A 32 -11.79 -10.55 -4.90
N ALA A 33 -10.95 -9.60 -4.50
CA ALA A 33 -11.09 -8.20 -4.87
C ALA A 33 -9.77 -7.63 -5.39
N VAL A 34 -9.88 -6.58 -6.18
CA VAL A 34 -8.74 -5.82 -6.70
C VAL A 34 -8.86 -4.36 -6.32
N ARG A 35 -7.76 -3.80 -5.85
CA ARG A 35 -7.63 -2.37 -5.58
C ARG A 35 -6.80 -1.74 -6.69
N PHE A 36 -7.38 -0.78 -7.39
CA PHE A 36 -6.70 -0.08 -8.49
C PHE A 36 -5.71 0.97 -7.96
N ASN A 37 -4.61 1.13 -8.68
CA ASN A 37 -3.69 2.25 -8.51
C ASN A 37 -4.29 3.45 -9.23
N SER A 38 -4.95 4.31 -8.48
CA SER A 38 -5.74 5.43 -9.00
C SER A 38 -4.94 6.34 -9.93
N ARG A 39 -3.66 6.55 -9.66
CA ARG A 39 -2.79 7.42 -10.44
C ARG A 39 -2.36 6.81 -11.75
N LYS A 40 -1.88 5.56 -11.74
CA LYS A 40 -1.57 4.85 -12.99
C LYS A 40 -2.79 4.73 -13.88
N CYS A 41 -3.96 4.51 -13.28
CA CYS A 41 -5.21 4.47 -14.04
C CYS A 41 -5.56 5.83 -14.65
N ALA A 42 -5.41 6.92 -13.91
CA ALA A 42 -5.66 8.27 -14.42
C ALA A 42 -4.70 8.65 -15.57
N GLU A 43 -3.41 8.33 -15.44
CA GLU A 43 -2.44 8.55 -16.52
C GLU A 43 -2.81 7.77 -17.79
N LEU A 44 -3.23 6.51 -17.66
CA LEU A 44 -3.64 5.70 -18.80
C LEU A 44 -4.92 6.20 -19.45
N GLN A 45 -5.92 6.61 -18.68
CA GLN A 45 -7.16 7.18 -19.21
C GLN A 45 -6.92 8.45 -20.02
N ALA A 46 -5.94 9.28 -19.62
CA ALA A 46 -5.55 10.48 -20.35
C ALA A 46 -4.90 10.17 -21.72
N VAL A 47 -4.33 9.00 -21.90
CA VAL A 47 -3.58 8.60 -23.12
C VAL A 47 -4.45 7.73 -24.05
N LEU A 48 -5.44 7.03 -23.52
CA LEU A 48 -6.30 6.15 -24.32
C LEU A 48 -7.26 6.96 -25.24
N PRO A 49 -7.49 6.52 -26.49
CA PRO A 49 -8.46 7.16 -27.39
C PRO A 49 -9.87 7.17 -26.74
N GLY A 50 -10.44 8.34 -26.56
CA GLY A 50 -11.75 8.52 -25.93
C GLY A 50 -11.73 9.02 -24.48
N GLY A 51 -10.55 9.21 -23.88
CA GLY A 51 -10.42 9.85 -22.58
C GLY A 51 -10.78 11.34 -22.67
N SER A 52 -11.87 11.76 -22.04
CA SER A 52 -12.19 13.17 -21.88
C SER A 52 -11.21 13.79 -20.88
N THR A 53 -10.26 14.55 -21.37
CA THR A 53 -9.50 15.48 -20.54
C THR A 53 -10.48 16.54 -20.06
N GLY A 54 -10.90 16.48 -18.79
CA GLY A 54 -11.57 17.59 -18.13
C GLY A 54 -10.64 18.80 -18.16
N SER A 55 -10.77 19.65 -19.17
CA SER A 55 -10.06 20.91 -19.23
C SER A 55 -10.52 21.78 -18.06
N THR A 56 -9.63 22.11 -17.18
CA THR A 56 -9.78 23.27 -16.30
C THR A 56 -9.73 24.53 -17.16
N GLY A 57 -10.87 24.86 -17.77
CA GLY A 57 -11.04 26.11 -18.48
C GLY A 57 -11.07 27.26 -17.48
N SER A 58 -10.17 28.19 -17.65
CA SER A 58 -10.28 29.52 -17.06
C SER A 58 -11.54 30.19 -17.59
N THR A 59 -12.51 30.46 -16.74
CA THR A 59 -13.69 31.27 -17.09
C THR A 59 -13.33 32.73 -16.94
N ASP A 60 -13.19 33.41 -18.07
CA ASP A 60 -13.41 34.83 -18.17
C ASP A 60 -14.90 35.13 -18.03
N SER A 61 -15.21 36.05 -17.15
CA SER A 61 -16.54 36.54 -16.82
C SER A 61 -17.07 37.53 -17.85
N THR A 62 -18.23 37.28 -18.45
CA THR A 62 -19.14 38.34 -18.83
C THR A 62 -20.58 37.89 -18.58
N GLY A 63 -21.33 38.73 -17.85
CA GLY A 63 -22.63 38.44 -17.29
C GLY A 63 -23.78 38.36 -18.27
N SER A 64 -24.84 37.69 -17.80
CA SER A 64 -26.23 38.03 -18.16
C SER A 64 -27.18 37.43 -17.12
N THR A 65 -28.08 38.25 -16.64
CA THR A 65 -29.17 38.05 -15.69
C THR A 65 -30.27 37.14 -16.24
N GLY A 66 -30.82 36.24 -15.40
CA GLY A 66 -32.03 35.49 -15.69
C GLY A 66 -32.52 34.69 -14.48
N SER A 67 -33.69 35.05 -13.96
CA SER A 67 -34.30 34.62 -12.71
C SER A 67 -35.05 33.28 -12.76
N ALA A 68 -35.16 32.67 -11.58
CA ALA A 68 -36.26 31.90 -10.98
C ALA A 68 -36.41 30.42 -11.29
N GLY A 69 -36.49 29.65 -10.20
CA GLY A 69 -37.11 28.34 -10.12
C GLY A 69 -36.54 27.43 -9.01
N SER A 70 -37.04 27.63 -7.77
CA SER A 70 -36.76 26.74 -6.65
C SER A 70 -37.51 25.44 -6.74
N THR A 71 -36.81 24.28 -6.66
CA THR A 71 -37.40 23.07 -6.09
C THR A 71 -36.28 22.36 -5.31
N GLY A 72 -36.54 22.20 -4.02
CA GLY A 72 -35.61 21.55 -3.08
C GLY A 72 -35.49 20.06 -3.36
N GLY A 73 -34.26 19.64 -3.58
CA GLY A 73 -33.86 18.25 -3.52
C GLY A 73 -32.69 18.14 -2.54
N THR A 74 -32.93 17.50 -1.41
CA THR A 74 -31.89 17.14 -0.45
C THR A 74 -31.01 16.06 -1.09
N GLY A 75 -30.00 16.50 -1.82
CA GLY A 75 -28.97 15.61 -2.36
C GLY A 75 -27.88 15.39 -1.31
N SER A 76 -27.79 14.18 -0.75
CA SER A 76 -26.63 13.72 -0.01
C SER A 76 -25.38 13.93 -0.86
N ALA A 77 -24.39 14.66 -0.35
CA ALA A 77 -23.09 14.82 -0.95
C ALA A 77 -22.33 13.48 -0.85
N GLY A 78 -22.64 12.55 -1.76
CA GLY A 78 -21.86 11.36 -1.98
C GLY A 78 -20.54 11.75 -2.68
N SER A 79 -19.41 11.40 -2.06
CA SER A 79 -18.12 11.45 -2.73
C SER A 79 -18.23 10.71 -4.06
N SER A 80 -17.88 11.35 -5.18
CA SER A 80 -17.87 10.76 -6.51
C SER A 80 -16.76 9.71 -6.61
N GLY A 81 -17.01 8.51 -6.09
CA GLY A 81 -16.12 7.37 -6.25
C GLY A 81 -16.11 6.91 -7.71
N SER A 82 -14.97 6.39 -8.17
CA SER A 82 -14.83 5.77 -9.49
C SER A 82 -15.88 4.70 -9.73
N THR A 83 -16.32 4.54 -10.97
CA THR A 83 -17.26 3.52 -11.42
C THR A 83 -16.52 2.34 -12.05
N ALA A 84 -17.15 1.16 -12.17
CA ALA A 84 -16.53 0.00 -12.82
C ALA A 84 -16.17 0.29 -14.29
N SER A 85 -16.90 1.16 -14.97
CA SER A 85 -16.60 1.59 -16.34
C SER A 85 -15.28 2.32 -16.46
N ASP A 86 -14.84 3.02 -15.42
CA ASP A 86 -13.56 3.74 -15.41
C ASP A 86 -12.36 2.79 -15.49
N PHE A 87 -12.56 1.51 -15.16
CA PHE A 87 -11.52 0.47 -15.18
C PHE A 87 -11.75 -0.63 -16.23
N ALA A 88 -12.68 -0.43 -17.16
CA ALA A 88 -12.98 -1.40 -18.23
C ALA A 88 -11.76 -1.76 -19.09
N PHE A 89 -10.80 -0.82 -19.23
CA PHE A 89 -9.54 -1.06 -19.93
C PHE A 89 -8.70 -2.18 -19.31
N SER A 90 -8.90 -2.52 -18.03
CA SER A 90 -8.17 -3.59 -17.34
C SER A 90 -8.46 -4.97 -17.92
N GLY A 91 -9.62 -5.18 -18.53
CA GLY A 91 -10.09 -6.47 -19.02
C GLY A 91 -10.46 -7.45 -17.91
N LEU A 92 -10.67 -6.96 -16.69
CA LEU A 92 -11.16 -7.74 -15.55
C LEU A 92 -12.68 -7.76 -15.51
N SER A 93 -13.28 -8.91 -15.14
CA SER A 93 -14.70 -9.01 -14.83
C SER A 93 -14.99 -8.38 -13.47
N LEU A 94 -15.17 -7.06 -13.45
CA LEU A 94 -15.44 -6.32 -12.22
C LEU A 94 -16.91 -6.50 -11.82
N GLY A 95 -17.11 -6.86 -10.56
CA GLY A 95 -18.38 -6.84 -9.87
C GLY A 95 -18.64 -5.51 -9.17
N GLU A 96 -19.32 -5.57 -8.03
CA GLU A 96 -19.63 -4.40 -7.21
C GLU A 96 -18.36 -3.77 -6.62
N ARG A 97 -18.41 -2.47 -6.41
CA ARG A 97 -17.39 -1.77 -5.63
C ARG A 97 -17.49 -2.17 -4.16
N VAL A 98 -16.34 -2.35 -3.52
CA VAL A 98 -16.29 -2.52 -2.06
C VAL A 98 -16.81 -1.25 -1.40
N PRO A 99 -17.88 -1.30 -0.58
CA PRO A 99 -18.63 -0.11 -0.16
C PRO A 99 -17.79 0.95 0.57
N TRP A 100 -16.80 0.53 1.34
CA TRP A 100 -15.96 1.40 2.17
C TRP A 100 -14.70 1.91 1.48
N THR A 101 -14.57 1.70 0.15
CA THR A 101 -13.40 2.16 -0.62
C THR A 101 -13.82 2.92 -1.87
N SER A 102 -12.91 3.75 -2.39
CA SER A 102 -13.11 4.50 -3.62
C SER A 102 -12.70 3.73 -4.88
N GLY A 103 -11.71 2.84 -4.80
CA GLY A 103 -11.09 2.19 -5.95
C GLY A 103 -10.90 0.67 -5.81
N THR A 104 -11.66 -0.02 -4.94
CA THR A 104 -11.61 -1.47 -4.78
C THR A 104 -12.89 -2.11 -5.28
N TYR A 105 -12.75 -3.19 -6.08
CA TYR A 105 -13.86 -3.91 -6.69
C TYR A 105 -13.76 -5.39 -6.42
N TYR A 106 -14.89 -6.03 -6.12
CA TYR A 106 -15.01 -7.48 -6.17
C TYR A 106 -14.81 -7.97 -7.60
N LEU A 107 -14.26 -9.16 -7.76
CA LEU A 107 -14.20 -9.81 -9.06
C LEU A 107 -15.33 -10.83 -9.20
N ALA A 108 -15.99 -10.83 -10.35
CA ALA A 108 -16.96 -11.86 -10.71
C ALA A 108 -16.26 -13.19 -11.01
N GLU A 109 -15.06 -13.11 -11.60
CA GLU A 109 -14.22 -14.27 -11.91
C GLU A 109 -12.77 -13.99 -11.51
N ARG A 110 -12.07 -15.03 -11.05
CA ARG A 110 -10.65 -14.95 -10.68
C ARG A 110 -9.77 -15.32 -11.87
N PRO A 111 -9.09 -14.37 -12.52
CA PRO A 111 -8.18 -14.67 -13.63
C PRO A 111 -6.85 -15.22 -13.12
N ASN A 112 -6.01 -15.74 -14.04
CA ASN A 112 -4.60 -15.98 -13.76
C ASN A 112 -3.85 -14.63 -13.73
N PHE A 113 -3.76 -14.03 -12.55
CA PHE A 113 -3.12 -12.72 -12.37
C PHE A 113 -1.67 -12.67 -12.84
N ALA A 114 -0.92 -13.76 -12.70
CA ALA A 114 0.48 -13.79 -13.11
C ALA A 114 0.66 -13.51 -14.61
N GLN A 115 -0.32 -13.95 -15.43
CA GLN A 115 -0.31 -13.75 -16.88
C GLN A 115 -0.91 -12.40 -17.32
N GLN A 116 -1.43 -11.59 -16.38
CA GLN A 116 -2.01 -10.29 -16.69
C GLN A 116 -0.91 -9.21 -16.79
N PRO A 117 -0.65 -8.59 -17.96
CA PRO A 117 0.38 -7.57 -18.09
C PRO A 117 0.14 -6.35 -17.19
N LEU A 118 -1.12 -5.92 -17.03
CA LEU A 118 -1.48 -4.77 -16.21
C LEU A 118 -1.29 -5.03 -14.71
N PHE A 119 -1.44 -6.28 -14.25
CA PHE A 119 -1.03 -6.69 -12.89
C PHE A 119 0.49 -6.55 -12.70
N ASN A 120 1.25 -7.01 -13.70
CA ASN A 120 2.72 -6.91 -13.66
C ASN A 120 3.21 -5.46 -13.80
N ALA A 121 2.44 -4.60 -14.46
CA ALA A 121 2.66 -3.16 -14.53
C ALA A 121 2.21 -2.41 -13.25
N GLY A 122 1.60 -3.10 -12.29
CA GLY A 122 1.17 -2.52 -11.02
C GLY A 122 -0.02 -1.57 -11.11
N LEU A 123 -0.95 -1.83 -12.04
CA LEU A 123 -2.19 -1.06 -12.15
C LEU A 123 -3.21 -1.41 -11.09
N TYR A 124 -3.13 -2.59 -10.54
CA TYR A 124 -3.98 -3.02 -9.44
C TYR A 124 -3.25 -4.02 -8.53
N TYR A 125 -3.73 -4.12 -7.31
CA TYR A 125 -3.29 -5.08 -6.30
C TYR A 125 -4.45 -6.02 -5.96
N VAL A 126 -4.20 -7.33 -5.92
CA VAL A 126 -5.18 -8.33 -5.48
C VAL A 126 -5.17 -8.35 -3.96
N GLN A 127 -6.27 -7.99 -3.33
CA GLN A 127 -6.34 -7.81 -1.89
C GLN A 127 -7.69 -8.26 -1.35
N ASP A 128 -7.67 -8.84 -0.15
CA ASP A 128 -8.90 -9.09 0.60
C ASP A 128 -9.60 -7.76 0.91
N PRO A 129 -10.91 -7.64 0.64
CA PRO A 129 -11.62 -6.39 0.86
C PRO A 129 -11.62 -5.95 2.33
N SER A 130 -11.68 -6.88 3.30
CA SER A 130 -11.62 -6.52 4.71
C SER A 130 -10.32 -5.83 5.10
N CYS A 131 -9.19 -6.12 4.40
CA CYS A 131 -7.92 -5.44 4.59
C CYS A 131 -7.90 -3.99 4.06
N THR A 132 -8.94 -3.53 3.36
CA THR A 132 -9.00 -2.18 2.77
C THR A 132 -9.63 -1.14 3.71
N TYR A 133 -9.90 -1.49 4.95
CA TYR A 133 -10.38 -0.60 6.02
C TYR A 133 -9.52 0.66 6.22
N LEU A 134 -8.28 0.63 5.78
CA LEU A 134 -7.34 1.76 5.91
C LEU A 134 -7.86 3.06 5.30
N GLU A 135 -8.69 3.00 4.26
CA GLU A 135 -9.29 4.19 3.68
C GLU A 135 -10.28 4.88 4.65
N LEU A 136 -11.07 4.10 5.39
CA LEU A 136 -11.96 4.60 6.44
C LEU A 136 -11.18 5.24 7.59
N VAL A 137 -10.12 4.56 8.03
CA VAL A 137 -9.23 5.09 9.06
C VAL A 137 -8.60 6.39 8.60
N TRP A 138 -8.12 6.44 7.36
CA TRP A 138 -7.53 7.64 6.79
C TRP A 138 -8.52 8.82 6.75
N ARG A 139 -9.76 8.56 6.29
CA ARG A 139 -10.82 9.58 6.27
C ARG A 139 -11.17 10.07 7.67
N THR A 140 -11.21 9.16 8.65
CA THR A 140 -11.45 9.50 10.06
C THR A 140 -10.36 10.42 10.60
N LEU A 141 -9.09 10.14 10.33
CA LEU A 141 -7.95 10.86 10.91
C LEU A 141 -7.59 12.15 10.16
N TYR A 142 -7.75 12.16 8.84
CA TYR A 142 -7.21 13.21 7.97
C TYR A 142 -8.24 13.84 7.02
N GLY A 143 -9.49 13.33 7.01
CA GLY A 143 -10.58 13.83 6.16
C GLY A 143 -10.58 13.24 4.75
N THR A 144 -11.62 13.61 3.98
CA THR A 144 -11.91 13.09 2.63
C THR A 144 -11.25 13.90 1.51
N SER A 145 -10.56 14.97 1.81
CA SER A 145 -10.10 15.90 0.79
C SER A 145 -9.13 15.26 -0.21
N ALA A 146 -9.60 15.04 -1.44
CA ALA A 146 -8.76 14.71 -2.60
C ALA A 146 -7.66 15.78 -2.82
N ALA A 147 -7.87 16.98 -2.35
CA ALA A 147 -6.89 18.06 -2.33
C ALA A 147 -6.01 18.01 -1.09
N ASN A 148 -5.64 16.88 -0.59
CA ASN A 148 -4.63 16.56 0.44
C ASN A 148 -3.81 17.76 1.02
N SER A 149 -4.45 18.91 1.15
CA SER A 149 -3.89 20.14 1.73
C SER A 149 -4.13 20.22 3.25
N SER A 150 -4.64 19.12 3.85
CA SER A 150 -4.76 19.10 5.31
C SER A 150 -3.38 19.29 5.93
N PRO A 151 -3.18 20.33 6.74
CA PRO A 151 -1.94 20.53 7.50
C PRO A 151 -1.64 19.36 8.44
N GLN A 152 -2.63 18.50 8.67
CA GLN A 152 -2.57 17.34 9.56
C GLN A 152 -2.14 16.05 8.86
N ALA A 153 -1.98 16.04 7.53
CA ALA A 153 -1.53 14.83 6.81
C ALA A 153 -0.18 14.33 7.37
N PRO A 154 -0.01 13.02 7.58
CA PRO A 154 1.20 12.48 8.18
C PRO A 154 2.40 12.68 7.24
N LYS A 155 3.53 13.09 7.81
CA LYS A 155 4.80 13.26 7.07
C LYS A 155 5.60 11.98 7.00
N ARG A 156 5.49 11.12 8.03
CA ARG A 156 6.22 9.86 8.14
C ARG A 156 5.29 8.75 8.60
N VAL A 157 5.10 7.77 7.74
CA VAL A 157 4.24 6.61 7.97
C VAL A 157 5.09 5.35 7.99
N LEU A 158 4.84 4.47 8.94
CA LEU A 158 5.47 3.15 9.04
C LEU A 158 4.40 2.06 8.90
N ASP A 159 4.62 1.10 8.00
CA ASP A 159 3.98 -0.20 8.00
C ASP A 159 5.00 -1.23 8.50
N LEU A 160 4.83 -1.70 9.74
CA LEU A 160 5.89 -2.42 10.45
C LEU A 160 6.00 -3.89 10.05
N CYS A 161 4.87 -4.54 9.71
CA CYS A 161 4.80 -5.96 9.34
C CYS A 161 4.19 -6.07 7.93
N ALA A 162 4.84 -5.45 6.95
CA ALA A 162 4.25 -4.98 5.72
C ALA A 162 4.03 -6.05 4.63
N ALA A 163 4.82 -7.15 4.64
CA ALA A 163 4.75 -8.13 3.55
C ALA A 163 3.40 -8.87 3.49
N PRO A 164 2.88 -9.08 2.29
CA PRO A 164 3.49 -8.88 0.97
C PRO A 164 3.36 -7.47 0.35
N GLY A 165 2.73 -6.48 1.03
CA GLY A 165 2.66 -5.10 0.58
C GLY A 165 1.27 -4.57 0.25
N GLY A 166 0.20 -5.32 0.52
CA GLY A 166 -1.17 -4.89 0.26
C GLY A 166 -1.56 -3.63 1.03
N LYS A 167 -1.27 -3.57 2.32
CA LYS A 167 -1.53 -2.41 3.17
C LYS A 167 -0.53 -1.26 2.88
N SER A 168 0.75 -1.58 2.62
CA SER A 168 1.76 -0.57 2.21
C SER A 168 1.40 0.14 0.92
N THR A 169 0.99 -0.59 -0.12
CA THR A 169 0.57 0.02 -1.39
C THR A 169 -0.71 0.84 -1.24
N HIS A 170 -1.60 0.45 -0.31
CA HIS A 170 -2.79 1.24 0.02
C HIS A 170 -2.42 2.55 0.74
N LEU A 171 -1.55 2.48 1.76
CA LEU A 171 -1.03 3.68 2.42
C LEU A 171 -0.33 4.62 1.42
N ALA A 172 0.43 4.07 0.47
CA ALA A 172 1.08 4.87 -0.58
C ALA A 172 0.08 5.66 -1.43
N ASP A 173 -1.08 5.07 -1.78
CA ASP A 173 -2.16 5.77 -2.47
C ASP A 173 -2.76 6.88 -1.60
N LEU A 174 -3.10 6.55 -0.35
CA LEU A 174 -3.71 7.48 0.61
C LEU A 174 -2.79 8.67 0.92
N MET A 175 -1.48 8.42 1.00
CA MET A 175 -0.47 9.47 1.18
C MET A 175 -0.31 10.38 -0.04
N ASN A 176 -0.69 9.91 -1.22
CA ASN A 176 -0.61 10.67 -2.47
C ASN A 176 0.78 11.32 -2.70
N GLU A 177 1.85 10.53 -2.59
CA GLU A 177 3.28 10.91 -2.69
C GLU A 177 3.76 11.98 -1.67
N ARG A 178 2.96 12.29 -0.69
CA ARG A 178 3.37 13.21 0.38
C ARG A 178 4.08 12.45 1.49
N GLY A 179 5.08 13.08 2.05
CA GLY A 179 5.84 12.49 3.15
C GLY A 179 6.65 11.26 2.75
N LEU A 180 6.95 10.42 3.71
CA LEU A 180 7.73 9.19 3.56
C LEU A 180 6.95 7.99 4.09
N LEU A 181 6.82 6.95 3.27
CA LEU A 181 6.36 5.63 3.69
C LEU A 181 7.55 4.71 3.94
N VAL A 182 7.65 4.16 5.14
CA VAL A 182 8.58 3.08 5.47
C VAL A 182 7.78 1.79 5.60
N SER A 183 8.15 0.76 4.85
CA SER A 183 7.51 -0.56 4.88
C SER A 183 8.54 -1.58 5.33
N ASN A 184 8.31 -2.20 6.49
CA ASN A 184 9.26 -3.14 7.09
C ASN A 184 8.76 -4.57 7.08
N GLU A 185 9.68 -5.51 6.94
CA GLU A 185 9.42 -6.94 7.11
C GLU A 185 10.66 -7.62 7.68
N VAL A 186 10.48 -8.37 8.76
CA VAL A 186 11.59 -9.05 9.47
C VAL A 186 12.13 -10.26 8.70
N ILE A 187 11.27 -10.96 7.95
CA ILE A 187 11.64 -12.14 7.18
C ILE A 187 12.19 -11.71 5.82
N SER A 188 13.46 -12.00 5.55
CA SER A 188 14.18 -11.49 4.37
C SER A 188 13.54 -11.90 3.03
N SER A 189 13.05 -13.13 2.89
CA SER A 189 12.36 -13.58 1.67
C SER A 189 11.04 -12.82 1.44
N ARG A 190 10.29 -12.53 2.50
CA ARG A 190 9.07 -11.75 2.45
C ARG A 190 9.36 -10.26 2.19
N ALA A 191 10.46 -9.74 2.74
CA ALA A 191 10.91 -8.37 2.45
C ALA A 191 11.27 -8.17 0.97
N ALA A 192 11.84 -9.20 0.32
CA ALA A 192 12.08 -9.18 -1.12
C ALA A 192 10.76 -9.12 -1.93
N THR A 193 9.75 -9.90 -1.54
CA THR A 193 8.41 -9.84 -2.16
C THR A 193 7.75 -8.47 -1.96
N LEU A 194 7.87 -7.91 -0.76
CA LEU A 194 7.39 -6.57 -0.45
C LEU A 194 8.06 -5.52 -1.36
N ALA A 195 9.38 -5.58 -1.50
CA ALA A 195 10.13 -4.66 -2.35
C ALA A 195 9.68 -4.73 -3.82
N GLU A 196 9.44 -5.94 -4.34
CA GLU A 196 8.91 -6.13 -5.70
C GLU A 196 7.50 -5.54 -5.87
N ASN A 197 6.62 -5.71 -4.90
CA ASN A 197 5.27 -5.17 -4.96
C ASN A 197 5.24 -3.64 -4.83
N MET A 198 6.11 -3.08 -3.97
CA MET A 198 6.28 -1.63 -3.88
C MET A 198 6.86 -1.04 -5.17
N ALA A 199 7.84 -1.71 -5.80
CA ALA A 199 8.37 -1.31 -7.10
C ALA A 199 7.30 -1.35 -8.21
N LYS A 200 6.46 -2.40 -8.25
CA LYS A 200 5.31 -2.46 -9.16
C LYS A 200 4.32 -1.33 -8.94
N TRP A 201 4.09 -0.93 -7.69
CA TRP A 201 3.21 0.18 -7.37
C TRP A 201 3.74 1.52 -7.90
N GLY A 202 5.06 1.69 -7.95
CA GLY A 202 5.75 2.74 -8.70
C GLY A 202 5.89 4.08 -7.98
N VAL A 203 5.65 4.14 -6.65
CA VAL A 203 5.76 5.37 -5.87
C VAL A 203 7.22 5.67 -5.47
N ALA A 204 7.60 6.95 -5.54
CA ALA A 204 8.97 7.39 -5.26
C ALA A 204 9.26 7.59 -3.76
N ASN A 205 8.25 7.92 -2.97
CA ASN A 205 8.36 8.30 -1.56
C ASN A 205 8.30 7.11 -0.58
N SER A 206 8.78 5.93 -1.00
CA SER A 206 8.76 4.72 -0.18
C SER A 206 10.16 4.15 0.07
N VAL A 207 10.33 3.52 1.23
CA VAL A 207 11.53 2.78 1.61
C VAL A 207 11.12 1.42 2.18
N VAL A 208 11.72 0.35 1.68
CA VAL A 208 11.53 -1.01 2.23
C VAL A 208 12.72 -1.36 3.10
N THR A 209 12.44 -1.83 4.32
CA THR A 209 13.44 -2.26 5.30
C THR A 209 13.26 -3.72 5.68
N ASN A 210 14.37 -4.35 6.13
CA ASN A 210 14.36 -5.71 6.66
C ASN A 210 15.04 -5.69 8.04
N SER A 211 14.28 -5.30 9.06
CA SER A 211 14.81 -5.08 10.40
C SER A 211 13.86 -5.65 11.46
N ASP A 212 14.41 -6.09 12.59
CA ASP A 212 13.60 -6.43 13.76
C ASP A 212 12.93 -5.16 14.32
N PRO A 213 11.70 -5.24 14.85
CA PRO A 213 10.99 -4.10 15.45
C PRO A 213 11.80 -3.33 16.49
N SER A 214 12.65 -4.00 17.28
CA SER A 214 13.51 -3.37 18.28
C SER A 214 14.51 -2.35 17.72
N ALA A 215 14.89 -2.48 16.44
CA ALA A 215 15.78 -1.50 15.80
C ALA A 215 15.13 -0.12 15.66
N PHE A 216 13.79 -0.07 15.58
CA PHE A 216 13.02 1.17 15.45
C PHE A 216 12.95 1.96 16.76
N SER A 217 13.15 1.33 17.93
CA SER A 217 13.14 2.02 19.22
C SER A 217 14.17 3.16 19.30
N LYS A 218 15.22 3.12 18.47
CA LYS A 218 16.23 4.17 18.33
C LYS A 218 15.77 5.40 17.54
N LEU A 219 14.66 5.27 16.82
CA LEU A 219 14.06 6.33 15.99
C LEU A 219 12.94 7.05 16.77
N GLN A 220 13.26 7.52 17.98
CA GLN A 220 12.28 8.09 18.90
C GLN A 220 11.48 9.23 18.29
N ASN A 221 10.15 9.20 18.49
CA ASN A 221 9.20 10.22 18.02
C ASN A 221 9.29 10.54 16.51
N LEU A 222 9.68 9.57 15.68
CA LEU A 222 9.90 9.80 14.25
C LEU A 222 8.59 9.73 13.44
N PHE A 223 7.73 8.75 13.72
CA PHE A 223 6.56 8.46 12.88
C PHE A 223 5.29 9.15 13.38
N ASP A 224 4.54 9.73 12.46
CA ASP A 224 3.21 10.32 12.71
C ASP A 224 2.12 9.26 12.78
N LEU A 225 2.26 8.21 11.95
CA LEU A 225 1.36 7.07 11.87
C LEU A 225 2.18 5.79 11.79
N ILE A 226 1.84 4.80 12.62
CA ILE A 226 2.39 3.45 12.55
C ILE A 226 1.23 2.47 12.35
N LEU A 227 1.35 1.61 11.33
CA LEU A 227 0.51 0.44 11.14
C LEU A 227 1.27 -0.79 11.64
N VAL A 228 0.63 -1.56 12.51
CA VAL A 228 1.09 -2.88 12.97
C VAL A 228 0.03 -3.90 12.58
N ASP A 229 0.15 -4.45 11.36
CA ASP A 229 -0.61 -5.61 10.95
C ASP A 229 0.11 -6.85 11.50
N ALA A 230 -0.21 -7.19 12.73
CA ALA A 230 0.64 -8.04 13.55
C ALA A 230 0.62 -9.52 13.10
N PRO A 231 1.75 -10.23 13.15
CA PRO A 231 1.75 -11.67 12.99
C PRO A 231 0.88 -12.32 14.06
N CYS A 232 -0.12 -13.09 13.64
CA CYS A 232 -1.17 -13.63 14.48
C CYS A 232 -1.39 -15.13 14.25
N SER A 233 -2.32 -15.75 15.00
CA SER A 233 -2.67 -17.17 14.86
C SER A 233 -3.34 -17.53 13.53
N GLY A 234 -3.79 -16.53 12.75
CA GLY A 234 -4.19 -16.71 11.36
C GLY A 234 -5.56 -17.33 11.14
N GLU A 235 -6.51 -17.15 12.05
CA GLU A 235 -7.87 -17.71 11.96
C GLU A 235 -8.62 -17.27 10.69
N GLY A 236 -8.37 -16.06 10.18
CA GLY A 236 -8.88 -15.57 8.89
C GLY A 236 -8.28 -16.27 7.67
N MET A 237 -7.33 -17.17 7.85
CA MET A 237 -6.77 -17.98 6.76
C MET A 237 -7.45 -19.33 6.57
N PHE A 238 -8.34 -19.75 7.48
CA PHE A 238 -8.92 -21.09 7.46
C PHE A 238 -9.63 -21.42 6.16
N ARG A 239 -10.36 -20.46 5.59
CA ARG A 239 -11.04 -20.62 4.29
C ARG A 239 -10.07 -20.75 3.10
N LYS A 240 -8.93 -20.05 3.15
CA LYS A 240 -7.94 -20.02 2.05
C LYS A 240 -6.91 -21.14 2.15
N ASN A 241 -6.60 -21.54 3.36
CA ASN A 241 -5.58 -22.53 3.66
C ASN A 241 -6.09 -23.50 4.75
N PRO A 242 -6.72 -24.61 4.39
CA PRO A 242 -7.20 -25.60 5.35
C PRO A 242 -6.11 -26.16 6.27
N ASP A 243 -4.84 -26.16 5.85
CA ASP A 243 -3.71 -26.61 6.67
C ASP A 243 -3.53 -25.73 7.91
N ALA A 244 -3.91 -24.44 7.81
CA ALA A 244 -3.86 -23.50 8.93
C ALA A 244 -4.73 -23.94 10.12
N ILE A 245 -5.81 -24.70 9.86
CA ILE A 245 -6.67 -25.27 10.89
C ILE A 245 -5.89 -26.29 11.72
N GLY A 246 -5.05 -27.11 11.07
CA GLY A 246 -4.21 -28.11 11.73
C GLY A 246 -3.06 -27.50 12.57
N GLU A 247 -2.61 -26.32 12.21
CA GLU A 247 -1.55 -25.59 12.91
C GLU A 247 -2.07 -24.75 14.09
N TRP A 248 -3.38 -24.48 14.13
CA TRP A 248 -3.98 -23.67 15.18
C TRP A 248 -4.01 -24.41 16.53
N SER A 249 -3.62 -23.73 17.59
CA SER A 249 -3.77 -24.19 18.96
C SER A 249 -3.86 -23.00 19.92
N LEU A 250 -4.52 -23.20 21.07
CA LEU A 250 -4.60 -22.17 22.11
C LEU A 250 -3.21 -21.73 22.60
N ASN A 251 -2.23 -22.63 22.62
CA ASN A 251 -0.85 -22.29 22.97
C ASN A 251 -0.22 -21.37 21.92
N ASN A 252 -0.46 -21.63 20.62
CA ASN A 252 0.01 -20.77 19.54
C ASN A 252 -0.64 -19.38 19.60
N VAL A 253 -1.95 -19.30 19.89
CA VAL A 253 -2.65 -18.02 20.12
C VAL A 253 -1.96 -17.22 21.23
N LYS A 254 -1.69 -17.83 22.38
CA LYS A 254 -1.00 -17.17 23.51
C LYS A 254 0.42 -16.71 23.14
N LEU A 255 1.17 -17.52 22.39
CA LEU A 255 2.50 -17.14 21.91
C LEU A 255 2.43 -15.98 20.91
N CYS A 256 1.43 -15.95 20.03
CA CYS A 256 1.19 -14.84 19.12
C CYS A 256 0.84 -13.56 19.89
N ALA A 257 -0.06 -13.62 20.86
CA ALA A 257 -0.42 -12.48 21.70
C ALA A 257 0.81 -11.90 22.43
N GLN A 258 1.67 -12.74 23.00
CA GLN A 258 2.91 -12.31 23.65
C GLN A 258 3.90 -11.66 22.65
N ARG A 259 4.05 -12.24 21.46
CA ARG A 259 4.88 -11.68 20.37
C ARG A 259 4.37 -10.31 19.94
N GLN A 260 3.06 -10.16 19.82
CA GLN A 260 2.42 -8.89 19.46
C GLN A 260 2.70 -7.82 20.52
N ARG A 261 2.59 -8.13 21.80
CA ARG A 261 2.95 -7.20 22.90
C ARG A 261 4.42 -6.80 22.85
N ARG A 262 5.33 -7.74 22.57
CA ARG A 262 6.75 -7.40 22.35
C ARG A 262 6.92 -6.42 21.19
N ILE A 263 6.31 -6.68 20.05
CA ILE A 263 6.38 -5.81 18.87
C ILE A 263 5.86 -4.40 19.20
N LEU A 264 4.74 -4.33 19.92
CA LEU A 264 4.12 -3.06 20.34
C LEU A 264 5.04 -2.27 21.28
N ASN A 265 5.65 -2.93 22.24
CA ASN A 265 6.65 -2.29 23.14
C ASN A 265 7.85 -1.76 22.37
N ASP A 266 8.40 -2.57 21.46
CA ASP A 266 9.59 -2.22 20.69
C ASP A 266 9.36 -1.01 19.79
N ILE A 267 8.14 -0.89 19.21
CA ILE A 267 7.82 0.18 18.25
C ILE A 267 7.29 1.45 18.90
N TRP A 268 6.72 1.36 20.11
CA TRP A 268 6.07 2.49 20.78
C TRP A 268 6.93 3.75 20.93
N PRO A 269 8.25 3.66 21.23
CA PRO A 269 9.12 4.84 21.28
C PRO A 269 9.23 5.57 19.95
N ALA A 270 9.09 4.87 18.82
CA ALA A 270 9.21 5.46 17.49
C ALA A 270 7.97 6.27 17.07
N LEU A 271 6.81 6.02 17.68
CA LEU A 271 5.61 6.81 17.48
C LEU A 271 5.74 8.15 18.21
N ARG A 272 5.49 9.27 17.50
CA ARG A 272 5.54 10.60 18.12
C ARG A 272 4.38 10.82 19.11
N GLN A 273 4.57 11.76 20.01
CA GLN A 273 3.49 12.26 20.87
C GLN A 273 2.33 12.79 20.00
N GLY A 274 1.10 12.40 20.32
CA GLY A 274 -0.08 12.71 19.53
C GLY A 274 -0.17 11.99 18.19
N GLY A 275 0.76 11.09 17.88
CA GLY A 275 0.75 10.23 16.70
C GLY A 275 -0.24 9.07 16.83
N TYR A 276 -0.57 8.44 15.71
CA TYR A 276 -1.56 7.36 15.65
C TYR A 276 -0.92 6.00 15.41
N LEU A 277 -1.40 4.99 16.13
CA LEU A 277 -1.13 3.58 15.91
C LEU A 277 -2.39 2.92 15.37
N ILE A 278 -2.26 2.23 14.23
CA ILE A 278 -3.29 1.31 13.74
C ILE A 278 -2.79 -0.10 14.08
N TYR A 279 -3.50 -0.78 14.94
CA TYR A 279 -3.23 -2.17 15.29
C TYR A 279 -4.22 -3.07 14.55
N SER A 280 -3.75 -4.12 13.89
CA SER A 280 -4.62 -5.05 13.17
C SER A 280 -4.10 -6.47 13.18
N THR A 281 -5.01 -7.43 13.04
CA THR A 281 -4.75 -8.87 12.90
C THR A 281 -5.76 -9.51 11.97
N CYS A 282 -5.42 -10.65 11.37
CA CYS A 282 -6.36 -11.49 10.64
C CYS A 282 -6.91 -12.64 11.52
N THR A 283 -7.15 -12.39 12.81
CA THR A 283 -7.71 -13.36 13.75
C THR A 283 -8.95 -12.79 14.44
N PHE A 284 -9.70 -13.63 15.16
CA PHE A 284 -11.00 -13.26 15.72
C PHE A 284 -11.03 -13.33 17.25
N ASN A 285 -10.00 -13.92 17.88
CA ASN A 285 -9.95 -14.11 19.31
C ASN A 285 -9.59 -12.84 20.09
N HIS A 286 -10.17 -12.70 21.29
CA HIS A 286 -9.94 -11.52 22.15
C HIS A 286 -8.49 -11.42 22.64
N LEU A 287 -7.80 -12.55 22.85
CA LEU A 287 -6.43 -12.59 23.39
C LEU A 287 -5.41 -11.82 22.51
N GLU A 288 -5.61 -11.91 21.20
CA GLU A 288 -4.78 -11.21 20.22
C GLU A 288 -5.34 -9.85 19.81
N ASN A 289 -6.64 -9.61 20.02
CA ASN A 289 -7.36 -8.41 19.61
C ASN A 289 -7.63 -7.47 20.79
N ALA A 290 -8.78 -7.62 21.45
CA ALA A 290 -9.23 -6.71 22.51
C ALA A 290 -8.25 -6.60 23.68
N ASP A 291 -7.69 -7.73 24.15
CA ASP A 291 -6.74 -7.74 25.28
C ASP A 291 -5.42 -7.03 24.93
N ASN A 292 -5.00 -7.07 23.66
CA ASN A 292 -3.83 -6.33 23.24
C ASN A 292 -4.12 -4.82 23.06
N VAL A 293 -5.32 -4.45 22.61
CA VAL A 293 -5.74 -3.05 22.59
C VAL A 293 -5.80 -2.50 24.03
N GLN A 294 -6.37 -3.25 24.96
CA GLN A 294 -6.40 -2.86 26.36
C GLN A 294 -4.99 -2.72 26.92
N TYR A 295 -4.08 -3.65 26.63
CA TYR A 295 -2.67 -3.54 26.98
C TYR A 295 -2.01 -2.24 26.46
N ILE A 296 -2.29 -1.84 25.20
CA ILE A 296 -1.75 -0.58 24.63
C ILE A 296 -2.30 0.63 25.39
N VAL A 297 -3.56 0.59 25.80
CA VAL A 297 -4.20 1.68 26.56
C VAL A 297 -3.62 1.78 27.97
N GLU A 298 -3.54 0.66 28.69
CA GLU A 298 -3.19 0.62 30.11
C GLU A 298 -1.67 0.74 30.34
N GLU A 299 -0.88 -0.02 29.58
CA GLU A 299 0.57 -0.12 29.80
C GLU A 299 1.39 0.87 28.94
N LEU A 300 0.92 1.18 27.72
CA LEU A 300 1.63 2.11 26.85
C LEU A 300 1.04 3.54 26.86
N GLY A 301 -0.07 3.76 27.57
CA GLY A 301 -0.66 5.07 27.77
C GLY A 301 -1.33 5.65 26.52
N ALA A 302 -1.95 4.81 25.69
CA ALA A 302 -2.72 5.26 24.54
C ALA A 302 -4.17 5.65 24.90
N GLU A 303 -4.84 6.27 23.95
CA GLU A 303 -6.30 6.43 23.91
C GLU A 303 -6.85 5.77 22.65
N VAL A 304 -8.00 5.13 22.74
CA VAL A 304 -8.69 4.56 21.58
C VAL A 304 -9.41 5.67 20.84
N ILE A 305 -9.30 5.67 19.51
CA ILE A 305 -9.98 6.60 18.62
C ILE A 305 -11.09 5.85 17.89
N SER A 306 -12.32 6.31 18.04
CA SER A 306 -13.45 5.75 17.28
C SER A 306 -13.42 6.23 15.83
N LEU A 307 -13.97 5.42 14.92
CA LEU A 307 -14.24 5.88 13.56
C LEU A 307 -15.18 7.10 13.57
N ALA A 308 -15.04 7.95 12.58
CA ALA A 308 -16.00 9.02 12.35
C ALA A 308 -17.41 8.42 12.21
N PRO A 309 -18.47 9.07 12.75
CA PRO A 309 -19.81 8.47 12.80
C PRO A 309 -20.33 7.95 11.46
N GLN A 310 -20.11 8.69 10.37
CA GLN A 310 -20.50 8.28 9.02
C GLN A 310 -19.73 7.05 8.53
N GLU A 311 -18.46 6.91 8.88
CA GLU A 311 -17.62 5.76 8.49
C GLU A 311 -18.02 4.52 9.27
N TRP A 312 -18.36 4.68 10.55
CA TRP A 312 -18.86 3.59 11.37
C TRP A 312 -20.23 3.09 10.90
N GLU A 313 -21.17 4.00 10.61
CA GLU A 313 -22.49 3.62 10.12
C GLU A 313 -22.40 2.86 8.80
N LEU A 314 -21.50 3.27 7.89
CA LEU A 314 -21.22 2.54 6.66
C LEU A 314 -20.72 1.12 6.95
N LEU A 315 -19.71 0.94 7.82
CA LEU A 315 -19.18 -0.38 8.14
C LEU A 315 -20.23 -1.27 8.83
N ARG A 316 -20.98 -0.71 9.77
CA ARG A 316 -22.05 -1.42 10.47
C ARG A 316 -23.11 -1.93 9.51
N SER A 317 -23.48 -1.12 8.51
CA SER A 317 -24.43 -1.54 7.47
C SER A 317 -23.90 -2.66 6.57
N CYS A 318 -22.56 -2.83 6.52
CA CYS A 318 -21.89 -3.91 5.82
C CYS A 318 -21.62 -5.15 6.67
N GLY A 319 -22.14 -5.21 7.90
CA GLY A 319 -22.00 -6.38 8.79
C GLY A 319 -20.67 -6.42 9.57
N VAL A 320 -20.01 -5.29 9.75
CA VAL A 320 -18.82 -5.20 10.62
C VAL A 320 -19.26 -4.97 12.05
N GLU A 321 -18.65 -5.69 12.99
CA GLU A 321 -18.98 -5.62 14.41
C GLU A 321 -18.00 -4.71 15.17
N ALA A 322 -18.53 -3.97 16.15
CA ALA A 322 -17.71 -3.23 17.11
C ALA A 322 -17.27 -4.19 18.23
N VAL A 323 -15.99 -4.17 18.57
CA VAL A 323 -15.42 -4.99 19.65
C VAL A 323 -15.30 -4.16 20.92
N GLY A 324 -15.89 -4.66 22.03
CA GLY A 324 -15.86 -4.00 23.35
C GLY A 324 -16.95 -4.55 24.25
N ASP A 325 -16.99 -4.08 25.50
CA ASP A 325 -17.94 -4.55 26.53
C ASP A 325 -19.34 -3.91 26.42
N GLY A 326 -19.61 -3.18 25.35
CA GLY A 326 -20.90 -2.48 25.13
C GLY A 326 -21.15 -1.28 26.06
N LYS A 327 -20.27 -1.00 27.02
CA LYS A 327 -20.41 0.05 28.04
C LYS A 327 -19.44 1.22 27.86
N ALA A 328 -18.31 0.99 27.16
CA ALA A 328 -17.28 1.97 26.86
C ALA A 328 -17.14 2.20 25.35
N ALA A 329 -16.28 3.12 24.94
CA ALA A 329 -15.93 3.27 23.55
C ALA A 329 -15.42 1.93 22.99
N SER A 330 -15.81 1.59 21.74
CA SER A 330 -15.36 0.38 21.07
C SER A 330 -13.83 0.26 21.10
N LEU A 331 -13.30 -0.90 21.50
CA LEU A 331 -11.87 -1.19 21.48
C LEU A 331 -11.33 -1.40 20.05
N GLY A 332 -12.22 -1.64 19.08
CA GLY A 332 -11.87 -1.86 17.69
C GLY A 332 -13.05 -2.35 16.89
N TYR A 333 -12.76 -2.80 15.67
CA TYR A 333 -13.76 -3.23 14.70
C TYR A 333 -13.35 -4.56 14.08
N GLN A 334 -14.31 -5.46 13.91
CA GLN A 334 -14.09 -6.83 13.45
C GLN A 334 -14.91 -7.12 12.19
N PHE A 335 -14.24 -7.39 11.09
CA PHE A 335 -14.82 -8.04 9.92
C PHE A 335 -14.88 -9.54 10.18
N LEU A 336 -16.02 -10.15 9.94
CA LEU A 336 -16.23 -11.58 10.15
C LEU A 336 -16.78 -12.21 8.87
N PRO A 337 -16.22 -13.35 8.41
CA PRO A 337 -16.82 -14.14 7.35
C PRO A 337 -18.29 -14.49 7.66
N GLY A 338 -19.16 -14.43 6.64
CA GLY A 338 -20.59 -14.66 6.81
C GLY A 338 -21.41 -13.45 7.26
N LEU A 339 -20.78 -12.42 7.85
CA LEU A 339 -21.41 -11.15 8.19
C LEU A 339 -20.97 -10.04 7.24
N ALA A 340 -19.68 -9.81 7.13
CA ALA A 340 -19.10 -8.89 6.17
C ALA A 340 -18.46 -9.65 5.00
N ARG A 341 -18.55 -9.08 3.80
CA ARG A 341 -18.03 -9.73 2.59
C ARG A 341 -16.51 -9.60 2.52
N GLY A 342 -15.79 -10.56 3.09
CA GLY A 342 -14.32 -10.63 3.18
C GLY A 342 -13.89 -11.88 3.95
N GLU A 343 -12.57 -12.04 4.15
CA GLU A 343 -11.99 -13.17 4.88
C GLU A 343 -11.80 -12.88 6.38
N GLY A 344 -12.06 -11.64 6.75
CA GLY A 344 -11.99 -11.21 8.14
C GLY A 344 -10.71 -10.46 8.50
N GLN A 345 -10.90 -9.44 9.31
CA GLN A 345 -9.84 -8.57 9.80
C GLN A 345 -10.30 -7.85 11.07
N PHE A 346 -9.45 -7.81 12.07
CA PHE A 346 -9.61 -6.90 13.21
C PHE A 346 -8.76 -5.66 13.00
N PHE A 347 -9.25 -4.48 13.42
CA PHE A 347 -8.43 -3.28 13.53
C PHE A 347 -8.88 -2.38 14.66
N ALA A 348 -7.93 -1.66 15.24
CA ALA A 348 -8.12 -0.61 16.23
C ALA A 348 -7.29 0.62 15.89
N ILE A 349 -7.80 1.79 16.22
CA ILE A 349 -7.11 3.06 16.04
C ILE A 349 -6.77 3.60 17.43
N LEU A 350 -5.50 3.86 17.68
CA LEU A 350 -5.02 4.36 18.95
C LEU A 350 -4.20 5.64 18.74
N ARG A 351 -4.20 6.52 19.73
CA ARG A 351 -3.40 7.72 19.73
C ARG A 351 -2.47 7.70 20.93
N LYS A 352 -1.20 7.99 20.72
CA LYS A 352 -0.24 8.18 21.81
C LYS A 352 -0.56 9.51 22.50
N ARG A 353 -0.90 9.45 23.80
CA ARG A 353 -1.20 10.67 24.56
C ARG A 353 0.01 11.61 24.55
N ALA A 354 -0.24 12.91 24.42
CA ALA A 354 0.79 13.90 24.66
C ALA A 354 1.18 13.83 26.13
N ALA A 355 2.49 13.87 26.44
CA ALA A 355 2.90 14.07 27.83
C ALA A 355 2.30 15.38 28.30
N GLU A 356 1.66 15.39 29.48
CA GLU A 356 1.32 16.64 30.16
C GLU A 356 2.61 17.47 30.23
N GLU A 357 2.55 18.75 29.84
CA GLU A 357 3.70 19.64 29.81
C GLU A 357 4.43 19.64 31.17
N ALA A 358 5.41 18.78 31.30
CA ALA A 358 6.46 18.98 32.30
C ALA A 358 7.25 20.20 31.81
N SER A 359 7.05 21.30 32.52
CA SER A 359 7.66 22.58 32.29
C SER A 359 9.10 22.48 31.76
N SER A 360 9.35 23.14 30.62
CA SER A 360 10.65 23.58 30.14
C SER A 360 11.78 22.55 30.06
N GLY A 361 11.69 21.68 29.08
CA GLY A 361 12.85 21.00 28.51
C GLY A 361 12.80 21.14 26.99
N ARG A 362 13.74 21.89 26.42
CA ARG A 362 13.95 22.01 24.98
C ARG A 362 13.81 20.63 24.36
N ALA A 363 12.84 20.47 23.44
CA ALA A 363 12.83 19.35 22.51
C ALA A 363 14.23 19.29 21.91
N ALA A 364 14.98 18.28 22.25
CA ALA A 364 16.26 18.00 21.63
C ALA A 364 15.94 17.61 20.19
N ALA A 365 15.93 18.59 19.30
CA ALA A 365 16.23 18.38 17.90
C ALA A 365 17.61 17.73 17.92
N GLY A 366 17.64 16.41 17.84
CA GLY A 366 18.87 15.63 17.85
C GLY A 366 19.78 16.19 16.76
N ALA A 367 20.84 16.87 17.19
CA ALA A 367 21.88 17.35 16.32
C ALA A 367 22.47 16.13 15.60
N PHE A 368 22.25 16.05 14.30
CA PHE A 368 22.76 14.99 13.46
C PHE A 368 24.27 15.09 13.35
N ALA A 369 24.99 14.05 13.80
CA ALA A 369 26.41 13.92 13.52
C ALA A 369 26.62 13.66 12.02
N PRO A 370 27.65 14.26 11.39
CA PRO A 370 27.93 14.04 9.97
C PRO A 370 28.46 12.63 9.69
N GLU A 371 27.94 12.02 8.82
CA GLU A 371 27.95 10.99 7.81
C GLU A 371 29.08 9.96 7.69
N ARG A 372 28.62 8.70 7.48
CA ARG A 372 29.27 7.78 6.55
C ARG A 372 28.32 7.58 5.35
N GLU A 373 28.80 7.92 4.15
CA GLU A 373 28.05 7.74 2.89
C GLU A 373 27.61 6.29 2.70
N LEU A 374 26.34 6.11 2.34
CA LEU A 374 25.81 4.82 1.93
C LEU A 374 26.51 4.34 0.66
N ARG A 375 27.15 3.17 0.71
CA ARG A 375 27.97 2.63 -0.38
C ARG A 375 27.22 2.48 -1.72
N TRP A 376 25.91 2.32 -1.70
CA TRP A 376 25.09 2.19 -2.91
C TRP A 376 24.78 3.53 -3.60
N HIS A 377 25.12 4.66 -2.97
CA HIS A 377 24.99 6.01 -3.56
C HIS A 377 26.23 6.49 -4.32
N LYS A 378 27.33 5.74 -4.31
CA LYS A 378 28.55 6.15 -5.00
C LYS A 378 28.40 6.26 -6.52
N GLU A 379 27.36 5.64 -7.10
CA GLU A 379 27.14 5.58 -8.54
C GLU A 379 26.16 6.65 -9.06
N ILE A 380 25.43 7.35 -8.17
CA ILE A 380 24.46 8.37 -8.56
C ILE A 380 25.02 9.74 -8.17
N LYS A 381 25.69 10.39 -9.11
CA LYS A 381 26.23 11.75 -8.88
C LYS A 381 25.26 12.82 -9.39
N GLY A 382 25.06 13.86 -8.56
CA GLY A 382 24.57 15.17 -8.95
C GLY A 382 23.09 15.24 -9.38
N ASP A 383 22.82 15.48 -10.63
CA ASP A 383 21.53 15.97 -11.13
C ASP A 383 20.39 14.96 -11.15
N LEU A 384 20.66 13.64 -11.22
CA LEU A 384 19.63 12.61 -11.10
C LEU A 384 18.98 12.57 -9.70
N LEU A 385 19.70 13.06 -8.69
CA LEU A 385 19.12 13.26 -7.36
C LEU A 385 18.05 14.34 -7.33
N LYS A 386 18.06 15.29 -8.27
CA LYS A 386 17.06 16.36 -8.38
C LYS A 386 15.69 15.87 -8.85
N LEU A 387 15.62 14.66 -9.44
CA LEU A 387 14.35 14.01 -9.80
C LEU A 387 13.63 13.38 -8.62
N LEU A 388 14.26 13.37 -7.46
CA LEU A 388 13.65 12.91 -6.22
C LEU A 388 13.12 14.11 -5.45
N PRO A 389 12.06 13.93 -4.69
CA PRO A 389 11.73 14.89 -3.64
C PRO A 389 12.98 15.11 -2.80
N GLU A 390 13.52 16.32 -2.78
CA GLU A 390 14.76 16.68 -2.06
C GLU A 390 14.72 16.25 -0.58
N GLN A 391 13.51 16.14 -0.03
CA GLN A 391 13.22 15.74 1.34
C GLN A 391 13.52 14.26 1.64
N LEU A 392 13.58 13.38 0.63
CA LEU A 392 13.78 11.94 0.85
C LEU A 392 15.24 11.54 1.13
N VAL A 393 16.21 12.30 0.65
CA VAL A 393 17.63 11.97 0.82
C VAL A 393 18.08 12.01 2.27
N PRO A 394 17.78 13.07 3.04
CA PRO A 394 18.08 13.13 4.48
C PRO A 394 17.38 12.03 5.28
N GLU A 395 16.12 11.73 4.94
CA GLU A 395 15.32 10.71 5.62
C GLU A 395 15.90 9.30 5.41
N ILE A 396 16.27 8.96 4.17
CA ILE A 396 16.89 7.66 3.88
C ILE A 396 18.23 7.52 4.62
N LYS A 397 19.03 8.59 4.70
CA LYS A 397 20.29 8.60 5.45
C LYS A 397 20.04 8.37 6.93
N LEU A 398 19.02 8.98 7.52
CA LEU A 398 18.64 8.76 8.92
C LEU A 398 18.27 7.30 9.17
N LEU A 399 17.36 6.75 8.37
CA LEU A 399 16.89 5.38 8.51
C LEU A 399 18.05 4.38 8.39
N SER A 400 18.95 4.57 7.45
CA SER A 400 20.07 3.65 7.19
C SER A 400 21.09 3.53 8.32
N LYS A 401 21.08 4.44 9.28
CA LYS A 401 21.93 4.33 10.49
C LYS A 401 21.46 3.22 11.44
N HIS A 402 20.18 2.91 11.40
CA HIS A 402 19.54 2.01 12.34
C HIS A 402 18.86 0.81 11.68
N LEU A 403 18.44 0.95 10.42
CA LEU A 403 17.66 -0.05 9.71
C LEU A 403 18.40 -0.59 8.49
N LYS A 404 18.18 -1.87 8.18
CA LYS A 404 18.66 -2.49 6.96
C LYS A 404 17.69 -2.16 5.82
N ILE A 405 18.09 -1.25 4.92
CA ILE A 405 17.32 -0.88 3.75
C ILE A 405 17.47 -1.96 2.68
N VAL A 406 16.35 -2.41 2.12
CA VAL A 406 16.26 -3.39 1.03
C VAL A 406 16.09 -2.67 -0.31
N SER A 407 15.15 -1.73 -0.37
CA SER A 407 14.91 -0.92 -1.56
C SER A 407 14.36 0.45 -1.17
N SER A 408 14.40 1.36 -2.12
CA SER A 408 13.70 2.64 -2.03
C SER A 408 12.93 2.85 -3.33
N GLY A 409 11.86 3.62 -3.30
CA GLY A 409 11.01 3.95 -4.46
C GLY A 409 11.71 4.73 -5.58
N ARG A 410 13.04 4.79 -5.52
CA ARG A 410 13.90 5.35 -6.55
C ARG A 410 13.94 4.43 -7.76
N ALA A 411 13.10 4.69 -8.73
CA ALA A 411 13.30 4.21 -10.07
C ALA A 411 14.41 5.07 -10.73
N VAL A 412 15.62 4.58 -10.81
CA VAL A 412 16.79 5.38 -11.26
C VAL A 412 17.44 4.73 -12.47
N ALA A 413 17.90 5.57 -13.39
CA ALA A 413 18.87 5.13 -14.38
C ALA A 413 20.18 4.76 -13.67
N THR A 414 20.68 3.55 -13.88
CA THR A 414 21.97 3.11 -13.34
C THR A 414 23.08 3.53 -14.30
N MET A 415 24.05 4.29 -13.79
CA MET A 415 25.26 4.64 -14.53
C MET A 415 26.28 3.51 -14.39
N LEU A 416 26.56 2.81 -15.48
CA LEU A 416 27.65 1.84 -15.55
C LEU A 416 28.90 2.52 -16.09
N ALA A 417 29.99 2.48 -15.32
CA ALA A 417 31.29 2.89 -15.79
C ALA A 417 31.78 1.90 -16.86
N SER A 418 32.01 2.38 -18.08
CA SER A 418 32.66 1.59 -19.12
C SER A 418 34.13 1.37 -18.75
N LYS A 419 34.67 0.16 -19.01
CA LYS A 419 36.09 -0.17 -18.84
C LYS A 419 37.06 0.71 -19.71
N ARG A 420 36.53 1.57 -20.58
CA ARG A 420 37.28 2.49 -21.44
C ARG A 420 37.04 3.98 -21.13
N GLY A 421 36.61 4.31 -19.92
CA GLY A 421 36.48 5.70 -19.46
C GLY A 421 35.20 6.45 -19.87
N GLY A 422 34.25 5.79 -20.54
CA GLY A 422 32.91 6.35 -20.79
C GLY A 422 31.89 5.90 -19.77
N VAL A 423 30.94 6.77 -19.45
CA VAL A 423 29.78 6.42 -18.61
C VAL A 423 28.61 6.05 -19.52
N ALA A 424 28.11 4.82 -19.42
CA ALA A 424 26.89 4.41 -20.11
C ALA A 424 25.71 4.41 -19.16
N LEU A 425 24.61 5.04 -19.58
CA LEU A 425 23.33 4.95 -18.86
C LEU A 425 22.63 3.67 -19.25
N VAL A 426 22.20 2.92 -18.24
CA VAL A 426 21.33 1.74 -18.40
C VAL A 426 20.09 1.98 -17.54
N PRO A 427 18.88 1.89 -18.12
CA PRO A 427 17.66 2.09 -17.34
C PRO A 427 17.51 0.98 -16.31
N HIS A 428 17.25 1.36 -15.06
CA HIS A 428 16.87 0.37 -14.04
C HIS A 428 15.52 -0.24 -14.38
N ALA A 429 15.34 -1.54 -14.12
CA ALA A 429 14.09 -2.23 -14.47
C ALA A 429 12.85 -1.60 -13.82
N ASP A 430 12.98 -1.10 -12.58
CA ASP A 430 11.86 -0.49 -11.84
C ASP A 430 11.41 0.84 -12.44
N LEU A 431 12.29 1.51 -13.21
CA LEU A 431 11.93 2.77 -13.88
C LEU A 431 10.74 2.58 -14.82
N ALA A 432 10.61 1.41 -15.48
CA ALA A 432 9.48 1.12 -16.36
C ALA A 432 8.13 1.16 -15.62
N LEU A 433 8.14 0.94 -14.31
CA LEU A 433 6.96 0.84 -13.45
C LEU A 433 6.70 2.14 -12.66
N SER A 434 7.58 3.15 -12.82
CA SER A 434 7.45 4.43 -12.11
C SER A 434 6.21 5.19 -12.54
N LEU A 435 5.53 5.84 -11.60
CA LEU A 435 4.47 6.81 -11.85
C LEU A 435 4.95 8.00 -12.69
N HIS A 436 6.25 8.31 -12.63
CA HIS A 436 6.83 9.48 -13.32
C HIS A 436 7.72 9.10 -14.50
N ILE A 437 7.50 7.90 -15.09
CA ILE A 437 8.34 7.39 -16.18
C ILE A 437 8.50 8.39 -17.34
N GLY A 438 7.42 9.08 -17.72
CA GLY A 438 7.44 10.08 -18.79
C GLY A 438 8.41 11.22 -18.48
N THR A 439 8.18 11.89 -17.35
CA THR A 439 9.01 13.02 -16.89
C THR A 439 10.47 12.64 -16.73
N ILE A 440 10.74 11.44 -16.18
CA ILE A 440 12.11 10.95 -15.98
C ILE A 440 12.81 10.71 -17.33
N LEU A 441 12.14 10.08 -18.30
CA LEU A 441 12.70 9.85 -19.62
C LEU A 441 12.95 11.16 -20.38
N ASP A 442 12.07 12.14 -20.26
CA ASP A 442 12.26 13.46 -20.85
C ASP A 442 13.46 14.16 -20.25
N TYR A 443 13.59 14.17 -18.94
CA TYR A 443 14.77 14.72 -18.26
C TYR A 443 16.07 14.03 -18.69
N LEU A 444 16.09 12.70 -18.80
CA LEU A 444 17.25 11.94 -19.22
C LEU A 444 17.62 12.24 -20.69
N ARG A 445 16.62 12.44 -21.55
CA ARG A 445 16.81 12.83 -22.94
C ARG A 445 17.47 14.22 -23.06
N GLU A 446 16.96 15.19 -22.32
CA GLU A 446 17.42 16.59 -22.38
C GLU A 446 18.82 16.78 -21.80
N ASN A 447 19.06 16.19 -20.61
CA ASN A 447 20.29 16.46 -19.87
C ASN A 447 21.43 15.48 -20.15
N TYR A 448 21.12 14.24 -20.60
CA TYR A 448 22.10 13.18 -20.79
C TYR A 448 22.11 12.63 -22.23
N LYS A 449 21.31 13.17 -23.13
CA LYS A 449 21.09 12.64 -24.49
C LYS A 449 20.71 11.14 -24.48
N PHE A 450 20.11 10.68 -23.38
CA PHE A 450 19.70 9.29 -23.19
C PHE A 450 18.31 9.11 -23.79
N LYS A 451 18.25 8.44 -24.95
CA LYS A 451 17.01 8.24 -25.69
C LYS A 451 16.46 6.86 -25.42
N VAL A 452 15.19 6.80 -25.02
CA VAL A 452 14.39 5.57 -24.86
C VAL A 452 13.09 5.78 -25.61
N GLU A 453 12.88 4.95 -26.64
CA GLU A 453 11.62 4.94 -27.37
C GLU A 453 10.61 4.03 -26.68
N ARG A 454 9.31 4.36 -26.80
CA ARG A 454 8.19 3.53 -26.33
C ARG A 454 7.73 2.64 -27.46
N VAL A 455 7.50 1.36 -27.16
CA VAL A 455 7.00 0.37 -28.11
C VAL A 455 5.80 -0.34 -27.48
N GLU A 456 4.62 -0.09 -28.06
CA GLU A 456 3.39 -0.78 -27.67
C GLU A 456 3.39 -2.19 -28.24
N LEU A 457 3.14 -3.19 -27.40
CA LEU A 457 3.14 -4.59 -27.81
C LEU A 457 1.76 -5.23 -27.62
N PRO A 458 1.36 -6.14 -28.53
CA PRO A 458 0.18 -6.97 -28.33
C PRO A 458 0.36 -7.94 -27.16
N LEU A 459 -0.77 -8.49 -26.65
CA LEU A 459 -0.80 -9.35 -25.46
C LEU A 459 0.22 -10.50 -25.52
N GLU A 460 0.25 -11.23 -26.63
CA GLU A 460 1.14 -12.39 -26.80
C GLU A 460 2.63 -12.02 -26.66
N GLN A 461 3.04 -10.93 -27.30
CA GLN A 461 4.44 -10.48 -27.23
C GLN A 461 4.83 -9.96 -25.85
N ILE A 462 3.92 -9.27 -25.16
CA ILE A 462 4.21 -8.80 -23.82
C ILE A 462 4.24 -9.94 -22.80
N GLN A 463 3.42 -10.98 -22.99
CA GLN A 463 3.47 -12.20 -22.19
C GLN A 463 4.78 -12.97 -22.44
N ALA A 464 5.21 -13.12 -23.70
CA ALA A 464 6.51 -13.69 -24.04
C ALA A 464 7.67 -12.92 -23.39
N PHE A 465 7.63 -11.57 -23.41
CA PHE A 465 8.60 -10.75 -22.69
C PHE A 465 8.60 -11.04 -21.18
N LEU A 466 7.42 -11.09 -20.54
CA LEU A 466 7.30 -11.41 -19.12
C LEU A 466 7.75 -12.85 -18.78
N ALA A 467 7.57 -13.79 -19.70
CA ALA A 467 8.10 -15.16 -19.58
C ALA A 467 9.61 -15.24 -19.86
N LYS A 468 10.24 -14.13 -20.28
CA LYS A 468 11.65 -14.07 -20.73
C LYS A 468 11.93 -14.95 -21.95
N GLU A 469 10.95 -15.10 -22.81
CA GLU A 469 11.13 -15.73 -24.11
C GLU A 469 11.86 -14.78 -25.09
N PRO A 470 12.47 -15.32 -26.13
CA PRO A 470 13.10 -14.50 -27.16
C PRO A 470 12.11 -13.51 -27.81
N LEU A 471 12.48 -12.24 -27.84
CA LEU A 471 11.67 -11.20 -28.48
C LEU A 471 12.46 -10.58 -29.65
N LEU A 472 11.80 -10.43 -30.79
CA LEU A 472 12.32 -9.75 -31.97
C LEU A 472 11.45 -8.54 -32.29
N LEU A 473 12.07 -7.39 -32.46
CA LEU A 473 11.42 -6.13 -32.80
C LEU A 473 12.15 -5.47 -33.98
N PRO A 474 12.07 -6.06 -35.20
CA PRO A 474 12.87 -5.60 -36.34
C PRO A 474 12.51 -4.19 -36.80
N ASP A 475 11.27 -3.80 -36.64
CA ASP A 475 10.75 -2.48 -37.05
C ASP A 475 10.99 -1.40 -35.99
N ALA A 476 11.42 -1.76 -34.80
CA ALA A 476 11.70 -0.82 -33.73
C ALA A 476 13.18 -0.35 -33.78
N PRO A 477 13.49 0.89 -33.37
CA PRO A 477 14.85 1.42 -33.38
C PRO A 477 15.76 0.59 -32.46
N THR A 478 17.04 0.52 -32.82
CA THR A 478 18.08 -0.07 -31.96
C THR A 478 18.34 0.80 -30.74
N GLY A 479 18.65 0.18 -29.59
CA GLY A 479 18.88 0.87 -28.34
C GLY A 479 17.95 0.40 -27.23
N TYR A 480 17.79 1.22 -26.19
CA TYR A 480 16.87 0.91 -25.10
C TYR A 480 15.43 1.27 -25.48
N LEU A 481 14.52 0.34 -25.28
CA LEU A 481 13.09 0.49 -25.54
C LEU A 481 12.32 0.25 -24.25
N LEU A 482 11.32 1.11 -23.96
CA LEU A 482 10.30 0.88 -22.96
C LEU A 482 9.15 0.13 -23.63
N LEU A 483 8.92 -1.11 -23.21
CA LEU A 483 7.79 -1.90 -23.67
C LEU A 483 6.54 -1.49 -22.90
N THR A 484 5.46 -1.24 -23.63
CA THR A 484 4.16 -0.84 -23.09
C THR A 484 3.06 -1.81 -23.53
N TYR A 485 2.04 -1.92 -22.68
CA TYR A 485 0.79 -2.63 -22.99
C TYR A 485 -0.39 -1.78 -22.56
N LYS A 486 -1.28 -1.45 -23.51
CA LYS A 486 -2.37 -0.49 -23.30
C LYS A 486 -1.86 0.83 -22.68
N GLY A 487 -0.70 1.30 -23.13
CA GLY A 487 -0.05 2.50 -22.64
C GLY A 487 0.74 2.35 -21.33
N ALA A 488 0.53 1.28 -20.55
CA ALA A 488 1.24 1.03 -19.30
C ALA A 488 2.66 0.51 -19.55
N GLY A 489 3.66 1.10 -18.90
CA GLY A 489 5.03 0.60 -18.91
C GLY A 489 5.13 -0.76 -18.22
N VAL A 490 5.73 -1.74 -18.89
CA VAL A 490 5.89 -3.11 -18.37
C VAL A 490 7.35 -3.47 -18.10
N GLY A 491 8.27 -2.98 -18.93
CA GLY A 491 9.69 -3.26 -18.74
C GLY A 491 10.56 -2.68 -19.85
N PHE A 492 11.86 -2.89 -19.73
CA PHE A 492 12.84 -2.45 -20.72
C PHE A 492 13.48 -3.63 -21.44
N VAL A 493 13.82 -3.40 -22.70
CA VAL A 493 14.73 -4.22 -23.50
C VAL A 493 15.83 -3.36 -24.11
N LYS A 494 16.96 -3.97 -24.43
CA LYS A 494 17.95 -3.40 -25.36
C LYS A 494 17.81 -4.10 -26.70
N ASN A 495 17.23 -3.39 -27.69
CA ASN A 495 17.11 -3.89 -29.06
C ASN A 495 18.44 -3.76 -29.80
N LEU A 496 18.95 -4.87 -30.32
CA LEU A 496 20.20 -4.94 -31.11
C LEU A 496 19.91 -5.10 -32.62
N GLY A 497 18.64 -5.01 -33.04
CA GLY A 497 18.18 -5.23 -34.40
C GLY A 497 17.84 -6.71 -34.68
N ASN A 498 18.76 -7.61 -34.42
CA ASN A 498 18.57 -9.05 -34.62
C ASN A 498 18.07 -9.81 -33.38
N ARG A 499 18.04 -9.17 -32.23
CA ARG A 499 17.51 -9.71 -30.96
C ARG A 499 17.28 -8.60 -29.95
N CYS A 500 16.42 -8.85 -28.97
CA CYS A 500 16.22 -8.01 -27.80
C CYS A 500 16.80 -8.66 -26.54
N ASN A 501 17.64 -7.93 -25.82
CA ASN A 501 18.10 -8.34 -24.50
C ASN A 501 17.13 -7.80 -23.43
N SER A 502 16.43 -8.66 -22.72
CA SER A 502 15.49 -8.29 -21.67
C SER A 502 16.22 -7.76 -20.43
N LEU A 503 15.76 -6.63 -19.89
CA LEU A 503 16.19 -6.10 -18.60
C LEU A 503 15.25 -6.53 -17.45
N LEU A 504 14.24 -7.37 -17.73
CA LEU A 504 13.32 -7.88 -16.72
C LEU A 504 14.08 -8.69 -15.66
N PRO A 505 13.93 -8.37 -14.35
CA PRO A 505 14.51 -9.18 -13.27
C PRO A 505 13.98 -10.63 -13.30
N ASN A 506 14.82 -11.59 -12.88
CA ASN A 506 14.39 -12.99 -12.83
C ASN A 506 13.23 -13.21 -11.86
N ALA A 507 13.17 -12.43 -10.78
CA ALA A 507 12.07 -12.47 -9.81
C ALA A 507 10.70 -12.11 -10.41
N ARG A 508 10.66 -11.36 -11.52
CA ARG A 508 9.43 -10.95 -12.23
C ARG A 508 9.05 -11.88 -13.38
N ARG A 509 9.85 -12.91 -13.64
CA ARG A 509 9.55 -13.87 -14.68
C ARG A 509 8.25 -14.62 -14.35
N ILE A 510 7.30 -14.62 -15.28
CA ILE A 510 6.08 -15.42 -15.17
C ILE A 510 6.30 -16.84 -15.71
N LYS A 511 5.48 -17.77 -15.23
CA LYS A 511 5.35 -19.12 -15.82
C LYS A 511 4.14 -19.10 -16.77
N MET A 512 4.36 -19.49 -18.00
CA MET A 512 3.29 -19.66 -18.99
C MET A 512 2.59 -20.99 -18.74
#